data_2cc8ac688645f09d874e1594ce8d9178
#
_entry.id   2cc8ac688645f09d874e1594ce8d9178
#
_cell.length_a   1.000
_cell.length_b   1.000
_cell.length_c   1.000
_cell.angle_alpha   90.00
_cell.angle_beta   90.00
_cell.angle_gamma   90.00
#
_symmetry.space_group_name_H-M   'P 1'
#
loop_
_entity.id
_entity.type
_entity.pdbx_description
1 polymer ?
#
loop_
_entity_poly.entity_id
_entity_poly.type
_entity_poly.pdbx_seq_one_letter_code
_entity_poly.pdbx_strand_id
1 'polypeptide(L)' 'MLGHNPGETGIALTALRPTGTGVFDGEKLTVHSEGSFIEKGSDVVIVAVRGKSVYVKEVS' A
#
# COMPACT_ATOMS: atom_id res chain seq x y z
N MET A 1 4.81 17.76 6.67
CA MET A 1 4.56 17.18 6.02
C MET A 1 4.16 15.91 6.21
N LEU A 2 3.49 15.43 5.65
CA LEU A 2 3.07 14.34 5.88
C LEU A 2 3.53 13.33 5.18
N GLY A 3 4.03 12.51 5.39
CA GLY A 3 4.48 11.51 4.67
C GLY A 3 4.10 10.20 5.20
N HIS A 4 4.05 9.18 4.35
CA HIS A 4 3.83 7.82 4.77
C HIS A 4 5.18 7.12 4.64
N ASN A 5 5.57 6.40 5.67
CA ASN A 5 6.92 5.83 5.75
C ASN A 5 6.92 4.33 5.69
N PRO A 6 8.01 3.71 5.27
CA PRO A 6 8.10 2.25 5.30
C PRO A 6 7.82 1.73 6.71
N GLY A 7 7.12 0.63 6.80
CA GLY A 7 6.70 0.06 8.07
C GLY A 7 5.28 0.42 8.47
N GLU A 8 4.69 1.41 7.81
CA GLU A 8 3.33 1.80 8.13
C GLU A 8 2.37 0.77 7.56
N THR A 9 1.35 0.40 8.32
CA THR A 9 0.39 -0.60 7.86
C THR A 9 -0.91 0.05 7.48
N GLY A 10 -1.63 -0.60 6.59
CA GLY A 10 -2.93 -0.13 6.13
C GLY A 10 -3.71 -1.28 5.53
N ILE A 11 -4.72 -0.93 4.74
CA ILE A 11 -5.61 -1.92 4.14
C ILE A 11 -5.73 -1.64 2.66
N ALA A 12 -5.72 -2.70 1.85
CA ALA A 12 -5.92 -2.56 0.42
C ALA A 12 -7.40 -2.29 0.18
N LEU A 13 -7.74 -1.09 -0.28
CA LEU A 13 -9.10 -0.72 -0.53
C LEU A 13 -9.59 -1.38 -1.81
N THR A 14 -8.70 -1.60 -2.77
CA THR A 14 -9.00 -2.33 -4.00
C THR A 14 -7.97 -3.42 -4.15
N ALA A 15 -8.22 -4.35 -5.06
CA ALA A 15 -7.18 -5.33 -5.38
C ALA A 15 -5.99 -4.61 -5.99
N LEU A 16 -4.79 -5.09 -5.71
CA LEU A 16 -3.55 -4.54 -6.25
C LEU A 16 -3.02 -5.48 -7.33
N ARG A 17 -3.03 -5.01 -8.61
CA ARG A 17 -2.68 -5.87 -9.75
C ARG A 17 -1.74 -5.15 -10.72
N PRO A 18 -0.58 -4.76 -10.35
CA PRO A 18 -0.04 -4.55 -9.04
C PRO A 18 -0.39 -3.18 -8.44
N THR A 19 -1.11 -2.36 -9.16
CA THR A 19 -1.45 -1.00 -8.72
C THR A 19 -2.89 -0.94 -8.25
N GLY A 20 -3.13 -0.20 -7.22
CA GLY A 20 -4.47 0.03 -6.72
C GLY A 20 -4.46 1.06 -5.62
N THR A 21 -5.48 1.05 -4.78
CA THR A 21 -5.64 2.02 -3.72
C THR A 21 -5.52 1.36 -2.36
N GLY A 22 -4.75 1.95 -1.47
CA GLY A 22 -4.69 1.52 -0.08
C GLY A 22 -5.09 2.64 0.83
N VAL A 23 -5.50 2.30 2.04
CA VAL A 23 -5.87 3.28 3.06
C VAL A 23 -4.86 3.17 4.19
N PHE A 24 -4.20 4.29 4.50
CA PHE A 24 -3.21 4.35 5.54
C PHE A 24 -3.55 5.53 6.43
N ASP A 25 -3.84 5.26 7.69
CA ASP A 25 -4.18 6.28 8.67
C ASP A 25 -5.35 7.14 8.15
N GLY A 26 -6.34 6.50 7.57
CA GLY A 26 -7.54 7.19 7.07
C GLY A 26 -7.35 7.89 5.74
N GLU A 27 -6.16 7.83 5.16
CA GLU A 27 -5.88 8.51 3.92
C GLU A 27 -5.76 7.53 2.77
N LYS A 28 -6.41 7.81 1.64
CA LYS A 28 -6.35 6.94 0.47
C LYS A 28 -5.15 7.28 -0.37
N LEU A 29 -4.36 6.28 -0.70
CA LEU A 29 -3.15 6.47 -1.50
C LEU A 29 -3.15 5.48 -2.65
N THR A 30 -2.56 5.88 -3.77
CA THR A 30 -2.27 4.93 -4.83
C THR A 30 -1.03 4.17 -4.43
N VAL A 31 -1.11 2.85 -4.42
CA VAL A 31 0.01 2.01 -4.00
C VAL A 31 0.26 0.91 -5.01
N HIS A 32 1.46 0.34 -4.97
CA HIS A 32 1.85 -0.71 -5.88
C HIS A 32 2.34 -1.90 -5.07
N SER A 33 1.92 -3.09 -5.44
CA SER A 33 2.48 -4.28 -4.82
C SER A 33 3.74 -4.65 -5.58
N GLU A 34 4.72 -5.24 -4.87
CA GLU A 34 5.93 -5.59 -5.54
C GLU A 34 5.80 -7.00 -6.06
N GLY A 35 5.27 -7.13 -7.24
CA GLY A 35 5.25 -8.42 -7.91
C GLY A 35 4.20 -9.40 -7.43
N SER A 36 3.38 -9.04 -6.49
CA SER A 36 2.37 -9.94 -5.98
C SER A 36 1.00 -9.39 -6.23
N PHE A 37 0.03 -10.29 -6.36
CA PHE A 37 -1.34 -9.87 -6.44
C PHE A 37 -1.86 -9.81 -5.01
N ILE A 38 -2.47 -8.73 -4.62
CA ILE A 38 -3.02 -8.56 -3.28
C ILE A 38 -4.51 -8.32 -3.40
N GLU A 39 -5.28 -9.05 -2.63
CA GLU A 39 -6.72 -8.95 -2.70
C GLU A 39 -7.27 -7.77 -1.93
N LYS A 40 -8.42 -7.28 -2.37
CA LYS A 40 -9.12 -6.22 -1.67
C LYS A 40 -9.36 -6.63 -0.23
N GLY A 41 -9.14 -5.71 0.68
CA GLY A 41 -9.37 -5.95 2.11
C GLY A 41 -8.18 -6.53 2.86
N SER A 42 -7.10 -6.85 2.15
CA SER A 42 -5.92 -7.42 2.81
C SER A 42 -5.16 -6.36 3.56
N ASP A 43 -4.53 -6.78 4.65
CA ASP A 43 -3.65 -5.88 5.39
C ASP A 43 -2.34 -5.76 4.62
N VAL A 44 -1.83 -4.57 4.49
CA VAL A 44 -0.60 -4.33 3.74
C VAL A 44 0.34 -3.45 4.57
N VAL A 45 1.62 -3.52 4.24
CA VAL A 45 2.62 -2.70 4.90
C VAL A 45 3.46 -2.01 3.83
N ILE A 46 3.78 -0.75 4.05
CA ILE A 46 4.62 0.01 3.13
C ILE A 46 6.04 -0.50 3.27
N VAL A 47 6.64 -0.89 2.15
CA VAL A 47 8.02 -1.38 2.15
C VAL A 47 8.97 -0.39 1.53
N ALA A 48 8.49 0.53 0.70
CA ALA A 48 9.36 1.56 0.10
C ALA A 48 8.50 2.72 -0.38
N VAL A 49 9.09 3.89 -0.36
CA VAL A 49 8.46 5.09 -0.89
C VAL A 49 9.47 5.74 -1.82
N ARG A 50 9.13 5.94 -3.08
CA ARG A 50 10.03 6.55 -4.03
C ARG A 50 9.30 7.65 -4.76
N GLY A 51 9.58 8.89 -4.43
CA GLY A 51 8.88 10.03 -4.99
C GLY A 51 7.41 9.94 -4.63
N LYS A 52 6.55 9.79 -5.66
CA LYS A 52 5.13 9.68 -5.43
C LYS A 52 4.68 8.24 -5.41
N SER A 53 5.56 7.30 -5.55
CA SER A 53 5.19 5.89 -5.63
C SER A 53 5.38 5.24 -4.27
N VAL A 54 4.34 4.57 -3.81
CA VAL A 54 4.35 3.86 -2.54
C VAL A 54 4.23 2.38 -2.85
N TYR A 55 5.19 1.60 -2.34
CA TYR A 55 5.21 0.16 -2.59
C TYR A 55 4.87 -0.58 -1.32
N VAL A 56 3.99 -1.55 -1.43
CA VAL A 56 3.50 -2.30 -0.28
C VAL A 56 3.61 -3.79 -0.52
N LYS A 57 3.51 -4.56 0.56
CA LYS A 57 3.34 -5.99 0.44
C LYS A 57 2.31 -6.43 1.44
N GLU A 58 1.77 -7.61 1.25
CA GLU A 58 0.75 -8.14 2.13
C GLU A 58 1.37 -8.55 3.46
N VAL A 59 0.68 -8.24 4.54
CA VAL A 59 1.10 -8.65 5.86
C VAL A 59 0.45 -10.00 6.09
N SER A 60 1.20 -11.01 6.34
CA SER A 60 0.60 -12.32 6.52
C SER A 60 1.00 -12.96 7.83
#